data_6918486468cf6369106c13d2bb9e3528
#
_entry.id   6918486468cf6369106c13d2bb9e3528
#
_cell.length_a   1.000
_cell.length_b   1.000
_cell.length_c   1.000
_cell.angle_alpha   90.00
_cell.angle_beta   90.00
_cell.angle_gamma   90.00
#
_symmetry.space_group_name_H-M   'P 1'
#
loop_
_entity.id
_entity.type
_entity.pdbx_description
1 polymer ?
#
loop_
_entity_poly.entity_id
_entity_poly.type
_entity_poly.pdbx_seq_one_letter_code
_entity_poly.pdbx_strand_id
1 'polypeptide(L)'
;MKTRTYFLTALAAALTLVTGHTLASPPSVPTVEVLAMTHPPVKMALAPLREWFAAQGKKLKVVETDIESPQGEKRLAAVGLNGHIPIVILIDGQYRHKRKDGSTIEFLNFPDIPGAPSGVRGKWTTADVQAVLTERMKQP
;
A
#
# COMPACT_ATOMS: atom_id res chain seq x y z
N MET A 1 43.94 -49.52 52.96
CA MET A 1 43.65 -48.09 52.68
C MET A 1 43.34 -47.99 51.19
N LYS A 2 42.07 -47.71 50.83
CA LYS A 2 41.65 -47.55 49.43
C LYS A 2 41.34 -46.07 49.20
N THR A 3 42.20 -45.39 48.44
CA THR A 3 42.04 -43.99 48.05
C THR A 3 41.12 -43.95 46.82
N ARG A 4 39.96 -43.35 46.97
CA ARG A 4 39.03 -43.09 45.85
C ARG A 4 39.32 -41.72 45.26
N THR A 5 39.83 -41.70 44.03
CA THR A 5 40.03 -40.50 43.23
C THR A 5 38.70 -40.16 42.55
N TYR A 6 38.13 -38.99 42.86
CA TYR A 6 36.95 -38.45 42.16
C TYR A 6 37.40 -37.60 40.98
N PHE A 7 37.10 -38.02 39.77
CA PHE A 7 37.25 -37.22 38.56
C PHE A 7 36.05 -36.26 38.46
N LEU A 8 36.34 -34.97 38.60
CA LEU A 8 35.39 -33.90 38.30
C LEU A 8 35.47 -33.61 36.80
N THR A 9 34.46 -34.05 36.04
CA THR A 9 34.26 -33.66 34.65
C THR A 9 33.53 -32.33 34.62
N ALA A 10 34.25 -31.26 34.28
CA ALA A 10 33.65 -29.95 34.01
C ALA A 10 33.00 -29.94 32.60
N LEU A 11 31.70 -29.89 32.57
CA LEU A 11 30.91 -29.75 31.33
C LEU A 11 30.85 -28.25 30.96
N ALA A 12 31.68 -27.82 29.99
CA ALA A 12 31.63 -26.47 29.45
C ALA A 12 30.47 -26.38 28.46
N ALA A 13 29.37 -25.74 28.85
CA ALA A 13 28.26 -25.40 27.95
C ALA A 13 28.65 -24.21 27.09
N ALA A 14 28.99 -24.46 25.83
CA ALA A 14 29.18 -23.40 24.83
C ALA A 14 27.82 -22.83 24.40
N LEU A 15 27.49 -21.64 24.89
CA LEU A 15 26.32 -20.88 24.51
C LEU A 15 26.61 -20.20 23.16
N THR A 16 26.20 -20.81 22.05
CA THR A 16 26.25 -20.19 20.71
C THR A 16 25.17 -19.14 20.59
N LEU A 17 25.55 -17.86 20.69
CA LEU A 17 24.67 -16.73 20.30
C LEU A 17 24.46 -16.80 18.78
N VAL A 18 23.32 -17.28 18.35
CA VAL A 18 22.86 -17.11 16.98
C VAL A 18 22.39 -15.65 16.83
N THR A 19 23.28 -14.79 16.36
CA THR A 19 22.92 -13.43 15.92
C THR A 19 22.08 -13.57 14.65
N GLY A 20 20.77 -13.58 14.80
CA GLY A 20 19.83 -13.52 13.68
C GLY A 20 20.02 -12.20 12.93
N HIS A 21 20.75 -12.23 11.82
CA HIS A 21 20.77 -11.13 10.88
C HIS A 21 19.39 -11.09 10.21
N THR A 22 18.54 -10.20 10.68
CA THR A 22 17.33 -9.81 9.93
C THR A 22 17.79 -9.14 8.66
N LEU A 23 17.81 -9.88 7.56
CA LEU A 23 18.00 -9.31 6.23
C LEU A 23 16.82 -8.38 6.01
N ALA A 24 17.05 -7.06 6.06
CA ALA A 24 16.08 -6.08 5.66
C ALA A 24 15.71 -6.37 4.20
N SER A 25 14.41 -6.59 3.93
CA SER A 25 13.93 -6.76 2.56
C SER A 25 14.33 -5.52 1.74
N PRO A 26 14.78 -5.70 0.48
CA PRO A 26 15.11 -4.54 -0.34
C PRO A 26 13.89 -3.62 -0.46
N PRO A 27 14.10 -2.30 -0.53
CA PRO A 27 13.02 -1.34 -0.66
C PRO A 27 12.16 -1.68 -1.86
N SER A 28 10.88 -1.98 -1.64
CA SER A 28 9.95 -2.31 -2.71
C SER A 28 9.40 -1.02 -3.31
N VAL A 29 9.45 -0.90 -4.64
CA VAL A 29 8.78 0.18 -5.36
C VAL A 29 7.28 0.10 -5.04
N PRO A 30 6.65 1.17 -4.52
CA PRO A 30 5.23 1.15 -4.22
C PRO A 30 4.40 0.92 -5.48
N THR A 31 3.34 0.12 -5.33
CA THR A 31 2.40 -0.17 -6.41
C THR A 31 1.13 0.62 -6.20
N VAL A 32 0.70 1.35 -7.22
CA VAL A 32 -0.62 2.01 -7.27
C VAL A 32 -1.49 1.29 -8.27
N GLU A 33 -2.64 0.82 -7.82
CA GLU A 33 -3.67 0.29 -8.69
C GLU A 33 -4.82 1.30 -8.76
N VAL A 34 -5.16 1.74 -9.95
CA VAL A 34 -6.32 2.61 -10.21
C VAL A 34 -7.41 1.75 -10.83
N LEU A 35 -8.42 1.42 -10.05
CA LEU A 35 -9.64 0.78 -10.54
C LEU A 35 -10.64 1.89 -10.81
N ALA A 36 -11.00 2.13 -12.05
CA ALA A 36 -11.85 3.27 -12.40
C ALA A 36 -12.72 2.98 -13.61
N MET A 37 -13.91 3.60 -13.62
CA MET A 37 -14.75 3.60 -14.81
C MET A 37 -14.07 4.36 -15.94
N THR A 38 -14.36 3.99 -17.18
CA THR A 38 -13.78 4.62 -18.37
C THR A 38 -14.57 5.83 -18.88
N HIS A 39 -15.52 6.32 -18.09
CA HIS A 39 -16.41 7.45 -18.42
C HIS A 39 -15.66 8.80 -18.41
N PRO A 40 -16.05 9.77 -19.27
CA PRO A 40 -15.35 11.04 -19.37
C PRO A 40 -15.18 11.79 -18.03
N PRO A 41 -16.19 11.91 -17.15
CA PRO A 41 -16.03 12.60 -15.87
C PRO A 41 -14.94 11.97 -14.99
N VAL A 42 -14.84 10.63 -14.98
CA VAL A 42 -13.81 9.90 -14.22
C VAL A 42 -12.43 10.15 -14.80
N LYS A 43 -12.30 10.12 -16.13
CA LYS A 43 -11.03 10.43 -16.82
C LYS A 43 -10.54 11.83 -16.48
N MET A 44 -11.44 12.81 -16.51
CA MET A 44 -11.13 14.21 -16.17
C MET A 44 -10.71 14.36 -14.70
N ALA A 45 -11.43 13.73 -13.77
CA ALA A 45 -11.12 13.79 -12.34
C ALA A 45 -9.75 13.19 -12.00
N LEU A 46 -9.33 12.16 -12.73
CA LEU A 46 -8.05 11.47 -12.51
C LEU A 46 -6.88 12.06 -13.30
N ALA A 47 -7.11 12.96 -14.27
CA ALA A 47 -6.06 13.49 -15.12
C ALA A 47 -4.88 14.11 -14.32
N PRO A 48 -5.10 14.99 -13.32
CA PRO A 48 -3.99 15.57 -12.56
C PRO A 48 -3.18 14.52 -11.80
N LEU A 49 -3.84 13.47 -11.31
CA LEU A 49 -3.17 12.39 -10.59
C LEU A 49 -2.33 11.51 -11.54
N ARG A 50 -2.86 11.23 -12.73
CA ARG A 50 -2.14 10.47 -13.77
C ARG A 50 -0.88 11.21 -14.25
N GLU A 51 -0.97 12.52 -14.43
CA GLU A 51 0.20 13.35 -14.76
C GLU A 51 1.27 13.25 -13.68
N TRP A 52 0.87 13.34 -12.42
CA TRP A 52 1.79 13.20 -11.31
C TRP A 52 2.42 11.80 -11.25
N PHE A 53 1.65 10.73 -11.47
CA PHE A 53 2.17 9.36 -11.53
C PHE A 53 3.22 9.21 -12.63
N ALA A 54 2.94 9.75 -13.81
CA ALA A 54 3.88 9.70 -14.94
C ALA A 54 5.21 10.39 -14.60
N ALA A 55 5.17 11.51 -13.87
CA ALA A 55 6.36 12.23 -13.43
C ALA A 55 7.21 11.45 -12.40
N GLN A 56 6.66 10.46 -11.69
CA GLN A 56 7.43 9.63 -10.76
C GLN A 56 8.32 8.59 -11.48
N GLY A 57 7.99 8.22 -12.72
CA GLY A 57 8.77 7.27 -13.51
C GLY A 57 8.93 5.93 -12.79
N LYS A 58 10.17 5.44 -12.71
CA LYS A 58 10.49 4.13 -12.11
C LYS A 58 10.34 4.07 -10.58
N LYS A 59 10.08 5.19 -9.91
CA LYS A 59 9.86 5.24 -8.46
C LYS A 59 8.49 4.70 -8.05
N LEU A 60 7.59 4.49 -9.02
CA LEU A 60 6.22 4.09 -8.81
C LEU A 60 5.81 3.08 -9.87
N LYS A 61 5.17 1.99 -9.45
CA LYS A 61 4.51 1.06 -10.38
C LYS A 61 3.03 1.40 -10.43
N VAL A 62 2.52 1.78 -11.60
CA VAL A 62 1.11 2.12 -11.79
C VAL A 62 0.44 1.04 -12.63
N VAL A 63 -0.71 0.57 -12.16
CA VAL A 63 -1.59 -0.39 -12.86
C VAL A 63 -2.97 0.24 -12.93
N GLU A 64 -3.52 0.35 -14.12
CA GLU A 64 -4.89 0.81 -14.33
C GLU A 64 -5.78 -0.35 -14.82
N THR A 65 -6.97 -0.45 -14.26
CA THR A 65 -7.94 -1.48 -14.62
C THR A 65 -9.33 -0.84 -14.70
N ASP A 66 -10.04 -1.13 -15.77
CA ASP A 66 -11.46 -0.77 -15.85
C ASP A 66 -12.24 -1.53 -14.78
N ILE A 67 -12.84 -0.78 -13.85
CA ILE A 67 -13.56 -1.36 -12.71
C ILE A 67 -14.82 -2.14 -13.14
N GLU A 68 -15.37 -1.83 -14.31
CA GLU A 68 -16.54 -2.49 -14.90
C GLU A 68 -16.19 -3.75 -15.69
N SER A 69 -14.90 -4.04 -15.86
CA SER A 69 -14.44 -5.29 -16.47
C SER A 69 -14.50 -6.46 -15.48
N PRO A 70 -14.59 -7.72 -15.96
CA PRO A 70 -14.54 -8.89 -15.07
C PRO A 70 -13.29 -8.93 -14.16
N GLN A 71 -12.15 -8.42 -14.64
CA GLN A 71 -10.93 -8.30 -13.86
C GLN A 71 -11.07 -7.24 -12.78
N GLY A 72 -11.66 -6.09 -13.09
CA GLY A 72 -11.93 -5.00 -12.15
C GLY A 72 -12.89 -5.43 -11.05
N GLU A 73 -13.99 -6.07 -11.40
CA GLU A 73 -14.96 -6.61 -10.44
C GLU A 73 -14.33 -7.64 -9.49
N LYS A 74 -13.52 -8.56 -10.04
CA LYS A 74 -12.79 -9.53 -9.23
C LYS A 74 -11.80 -8.86 -8.28
N ARG A 75 -11.10 -7.81 -8.74
CA ARG A 75 -10.14 -7.07 -7.93
C ARG A 75 -10.85 -6.28 -6.83
N LEU A 76 -11.99 -5.66 -7.13
CA LEU A 76 -12.83 -4.95 -6.18
C LEU A 76 -13.28 -5.88 -5.04
N ALA A 77 -13.81 -7.05 -5.39
CA ALA A 77 -14.21 -8.08 -4.42
C ALA A 77 -13.04 -8.56 -3.55
N ALA A 78 -11.85 -8.71 -4.14
CA ALA A 78 -10.64 -9.15 -3.42
C ALA A 78 -10.19 -8.17 -2.33
N VAL A 79 -10.55 -6.89 -2.41
CA VAL A 79 -10.28 -5.89 -1.38
C VAL A 79 -11.50 -5.61 -0.48
N GLY A 80 -12.53 -6.45 -0.56
CA GLY A 80 -13.71 -6.38 0.29
C GLY A 80 -14.71 -5.28 -0.10
N LEU A 81 -14.63 -4.79 -1.34
CA LEU A 81 -15.52 -3.77 -1.87
C LEU A 81 -16.52 -4.39 -2.86
N ASN A 82 -17.69 -3.79 -2.96
CA ASN A 82 -18.72 -4.15 -3.92
C ASN A 82 -19.58 -2.93 -4.28
N GLY A 83 -20.42 -3.09 -5.29
CA GLY A 83 -21.35 -2.04 -5.74
C GLY A 83 -20.74 -1.08 -6.75
N HIS A 84 -21.49 -0.02 -7.04
CA HIS A 84 -21.15 0.95 -8.07
C HIS A 84 -20.21 2.04 -7.50
N ILE A 85 -18.92 1.76 -7.53
CA ILE A 85 -17.87 2.68 -7.08
C ILE A 85 -17.11 3.18 -8.31
N PRO A 86 -17.18 4.47 -8.65
CA PRO A 86 -16.58 4.97 -9.90
C PRO A 86 -15.06 4.96 -9.90
N ILE A 87 -14.41 5.14 -8.74
CA ILE A 87 -12.95 5.19 -8.59
C ILE A 87 -12.55 4.50 -7.29
N VAL A 88 -11.56 3.62 -7.36
CA VAL A 88 -10.82 3.08 -6.21
C VAL A 88 -9.34 3.20 -6.51
N ILE A 89 -8.58 3.76 -5.56
CA ILE A 89 -7.11 3.78 -5.66
C ILE A 89 -6.54 2.91 -4.53
N LEU A 90 -5.78 1.91 -4.93
CA LEU A 90 -5.06 1.04 -3.99
C LEU A 90 -3.58 1.41 -4.01
N ILE A 91 -3.01 1.64 -2.86
CA ILE A 91 -1.56 1.78 -2.68
C ILE A 91 -1.09 0.54 -1.91
N ASP A 92 -0.22 -0.25 -2.52
CA ASP A 92 0.22 -1.55 -2.02
C ASP A 92 -0.97 -2.44 -1.61
N GLY A 93 -2.03 -2.44 -2.43
CA GLY A 93 -3.23 -3.24 -2.24
C GLY A 93 -4.25 -2.70 -1.24
N GLN A 94 -4.07 -1.52 -0.68
CA GLN A 94 -4.96 -0.91 0.32
C GLN A 94 -5.56 0.41 -0.17
N TYR A 95 -6.84 0.64 0.10
CA TYR A 95 -7.52 1.91 -0.18
C TYR A 95 -7.66 2.81 1.06
N ARG A 96 -7.34 2.29 2.25
CA ARG A 96 -7.36 3.02 3.54
C ARG A 96 -5.96 3.34 3.99
N HIS A 97 -5.72 4.59 4.31
CA HIS A 97 -4.40 5.06 4.76
C HIS A 97 -4.51 6.00 5.94
N LYS A 98 -3.45 6.10 6.73
CA LYS A 98 -3.33 7.08 7.79
C LYS A 98 -2.76 8.38 7.25
N ARG A 99 -3.37 9.50 7.61
CA ARG A 99 -2.78 10.83 7.44
C ARG A 99 -1.77 11.14 8.55
N LYS A 100 -0.98 12.18 8.38
CA LYS A 100 0.00 12.64 9.38
C LYS A 100 -0.65 13.06 10.71
N ASP A 101 -1.89 13.52 10.68
CA ASP A 101 -2.68 13.88 11.87
C ASP A 101 -3.31 12.67 12.58
N GLY A 102 -3.05 11.46 12.09
CA GLY A 102 -3.58 10.21 12.63
C GLY A 102 -4.97 9.84 12.14
N SER A 103 -5.67 10.71 11.41
CA SER A 103 -6.96 10.39 10.79
C SER A 103 -6.81 9.34 9.70
N THR A 104 -7.92 8.65 9.38
CA THR A 104 -7.96 7.67 8.30
C THR A 104 -8.61 8.31 7.06
N ILE A 105 -8.01 8.08 5.89
CA ILE A 105 -8.56 8.46 4.61
C ILE A 105 -8.81 7.21 3.75
N GLU A 106 -9.88 7.25 2.96
CA GLU A 106 -10.24 6.20 1.99
C GLU A 106 -10.20 6.79 0.59
N PHE A 107 -9.49 6.14 -0.32
CA PHE A 107 -9.41 6.55 -1.72
C PHE A 107 -10.50 5.87 -2.54
N LEU A 108 -11.75 6.21 -2.22
CA LEU A 108 -12.96 5.72 -2.87
C LEU A 108 -13.75 6.87 -3.46
N ASN A 109 -14.44 6.61 -4.55
CA ASN A 109 -15.29 7.58 -5.26
C ASN A 109 -14.49 8.71 -5.94
N PHE A 110 -15.17 9.76 -6.40
CA PHE A 110 -14.52 10.93 -6.96
C PHE A 110 -13.69 11.66 -5.90
N PRO A 111 -12.56 12.27 -6.27
CA PRO A 111 -11.88 13.19 -5.37
C PRO A 111 -12.81 14.34 -4.95
N ASP A 112 -12.53 14.94 -3.80
CA ASP A 112 -13.24 16.13 -3.34
C ASP A 112 -12.80 17.36 -4.14
N ILE A 113 -13.42 17.53 -5.30
CA ILE A 113 -13.18 18.61 -6.23
C ILE A 113 -14.51 19.29 -6.61
N PRO A 114 -14.50 20.57 -7.01
CA PRO A 114 -15.68 21.23 -7.56
C PRO A 114 -16.22 20.47 -8.77
N GLY A 115 -17.54 20.30 -8.82
CA GLY A 115 -18.20 19.58 -9.91
C GLY A 115 -18.24 18.06 -9.80
N ALA A 116 -17.61 17.46 -8.78
CA ALA A 116 -17.80 16.03 -8.53
C ALA A 116 -19.25 15.71 -8.16
N PRO A 117 -19.83 14.61 -8.71
CA PRO A 117 -21.21 14.24 -8.44
C PRO A 117 -21.45 13.99 -6.94
N SER A 118 -22.49 14.59 -6.36
CA SER A 118 -22.72 14.59 -4.91
C SER A 118 -22.86 13.20 -4.31
N GLY A 119 -23.51 12.26 -4.99
CA GLY A 119 -23.77 10.90 -4.50
C GLY A 119 -22.53 9.98 -4.48
N VAL A 120 -21.47 10.37 -5.18
CA VAL A 120 -20.22 9.57 -5.33
C VAL A 120 -18.97 10.41 -5.12
N ARG A 121 -19.07 11.49 -4.36
CA ARG A 121 -17.94 12.31 -3.95
C ARG A 121 -17.26 11.66 -2.74
N GLY A 122 -15.97 11.40 -2.83
CA GLY A 122 -15.13 10.96 -1.74
C GLY A 122 -14.65 12.12 -0.86
N LYS A 123 -13.88 11.80 0.17
CA LYS A 123 -13.30 12.78 1.11
C LYS A 123 -11.79 12.95 0.90
N TRP A 124 -11.30 12.62 -0.26
CA TRP A 124 -9.88 12.64 -0.60
C TRP A 124 -9.59 13.59 -1.76
N THR A 125 -8.39 14.07 -1.82
CA THR A 125 -7.87 14.93 -2.88
C THR A 125 -6.68 14.28 -3.56
N THR A 126 -6.30 14.78 -4.74
CA THR A 126 -5.05 14.38 -5.40
C THR A 126 -3.85 14.54 -4.46
N ALA A 127 -3.80 15.62 -3.67
CA ALA A 127 -2.74 15.87 -2.70
C ALA A 127 -2.67 14.81 -1.60
N ASP A 128 -3.78 14.23 -1.17
CA ASP A 128 -3.79 13.14 -0.19
C ASP A 128 -3.10 11.88 -0.73
N VAL A 129 -3.40 11.50 -1.98
CA VAL A 129 -2.76 10.34 -2.64
C VAL A 129 -1.26 10.60 -2.81
N GLN A 130 -0.89 11.80 -3.27
CA GLN A 130 0.50 12.20 -3.43
C GLN A 130 1.26 12.16 -2.10
N ALA A 131 0.65 12.61 -0.99
CA ALA A 131 1.25 12.60 0.33
C ALA A 131 1.54 11.17 0.81
N VAL A 132 0.56 10.26 0.70
CA VAL A 132 0.74 8.84 1.07
C VAL A 132 1.86 8.20 0.25
N LEU A 133 1.86 8.39 -1.06
CA LEU A 133 2.88 7.84 -1.94
C LEU A 133 4.27 8.43 -1.71
N THR A 134 4.36 9.73 -1.45
CA THR A 134 5.63 10.39 -1.15
C THR A 134 6.26 9.82 0.12
N GLU A 135 5.46 9.59 1.16
CA GLU A 135 5.96 8.95 2.38
C GLU A 135 6.34 7.48 2.12
N ARG A 136 5.57 6.77 1.31
CA ARG A 136 5.86 5.37 0.98
C ARG A 136 7.14 5.21 0.16
N MET A 137 7.42 6.14 -0.76
CA MET A 137 8.65 6.15 -1.57
C MET A 137 9.92 6.50 -0.76
N LYS A 138 9.78 7.07 0.44
CA LYS A 138 10.92 7.37 1.33
C LYS A 138 11.30 6.19 2.23
N GLN A 139 10.42 5.21 2.37
CA GLN A 139 10.69 4.03 3.21
C GLN A 139 11.66 3.10 2.50
N PRO A 140 12.73 2.67 3.19
CA PRO A 140 13.68 1.73 2.65
C PRO A 140 13.08 0.35 2.43
#